data_07c7322fb5aa6b28ae49ea12af4f5cf5
#
_entry.id   07c7322fb5aa6b28ae49ea12af4f5cf5
#
_cell.length_a   1.000
_cell.length_b   1.000
_cell.length_c   1.000
_cell.angle_alpha   90.00
_cell.angle_beta   90.00
_cell.angle_gamma   90.00
#
_symmetry.space_group_name_H-M   'P 1'
#
loop_
_entity.id
_entity.type
_entity.pdbx_description
1 polymer ?
#
loop_
_entity_poly.entity_id
_entity_poly.type
_entity_poly.pdbx_seq_one_letter_code
_entity_poly.pdbx_strand_id
1 'polypeptide(L)'
;MSVLNDTPGLLDALRGEMTPKFLATRSPDGAPNVVPCITLLPAEDAPDTLTFGNFLLRKSIKNLEQDRRVGILVITTDLQGWILTGDFLEFQRTGPYVDRQMSSSLLRYNAYTGIRNAGVIRVRSMEATFAIPRLEVLRDFALARLSAIRGWGQGEEGVPVPLPVRREFAKMVAVKVLAWVSPTGYPVVVPAISMQPGGNTSLVCWNGTPGLPHPPPGASVATNILTLDAVSYQAKGTWSASGRAGAIQVREIYAGGPPLPGGRIA
;
A
#
# COMPACT_ATOMS: atom_id res chain seq x y z
N MET A 1 -11.33 10.86 22.73
CA MET A 1 -11.68 10.93 21.31
C MET A 1 -11.10 9.71 20.62
N SER A 2 -11.90 8.99 19.86
CA SER A 2 -11.47 7.80 19.12
C SER A 2 -11.23 8.17 17.65
N VAL A 3 -10.03 7.93 17.15
CA VAL A 3 -9.67 8.23 15.75
C VAL A 3 -10.59 7.49 14.77
N LEU A 4 -10.86 6.20 15.04
CA LEU A 4 -11.68 5.38 14.17
C LEU A 4 -13.15 5.74 14.21
N ASN A 5 -13.71 6.00 15.41
CA ASN A 5 -15.12 6.29 15.59
C ASN A 5 -15.49 7.73 15.19
N ASP A 6 -14.57 8.66 15.40
CA ASP A 6 -14.82 10.08 15.16
C ASP A 6 -14.57 10.45 13.67
N THR A 7 -14.11 9.49 12.85
CA THR A 7 -13.83 9.72 11.42
C THR A 7 -14.97 9.20 10.55
N PRO A 8 -15.72 10.09 9.86
CA PRO A 8 -16.84 9.70 9.02
C PRO A 8 -16.47 8.69 7.93
N GLY A 9 -17.26 7.63 7.80
CA GLY A 9 -17.12 6.60 6.75
C GLY A 9 -15.96 5.63 6.91
N LEU A 10 -14.98 5.89 7.79
CA LEU A 10 -13.80 5.06 7.94
C LEU A 10 -14.13 3.65 8.45
N LEU A 11 -15.00 3.54 9.47
CA LEU A 11 -15.38 2.23 10.03
C LEU A 11 -16.09 1.36 8.99
N ASP A 12 -16.99 1.95 8.21
CA ASP A 12 -17.70 1.23 7.15
C ASP A 12 -16.73 0.77 6.05
N ALA A 13 -15.80 1.64 5.67
CA ALA A 13 -14.74 1.28 4.72
C ALA A 13 -13.84 0.17 5.27
N LEU A 14 -13.45 0.20 6.54
CA LEU A 14 -12.66 -0.85 7.18
C LEU A 14 -13.40 -2.19 7.25
N ARG A 15 -14.71 -2.18 7.49
CA ARG A 15 -15.55 -3.39 7.51
C ARG A 15 -15.84 -3.94 6.12
N GLY A 16 -15.73 -3.11 5.09
CA GLY A 16 -15.97 -3.50 3.70
C GLY A 16 -14.97 -4.59 3.26
N GLU A 17 -15.47 -5.78 2.90
CA GLU A 17 -14.64 -6.93 2.51
C GLU A 17 -13.83 -6.66 1.24
N MET A 18 -14.41 -5.94 0.28
CA MET A 18 -13.77 -5.61 -0.99
C MET A 18 -13.08 -4.24 -0.98
N THR A 19 -13.03 -3.56 0.16
CA THR A 19 -12.32 -2.29 0.28
C THR A 19 -10.81 -2.54 0.29
N PRO A 20 -10.05 -2.00 -0.68
CA PRO A 20 -8.61 -2.10 -0.68
C PRO A 20 -8.01 -1.41 0.56
N LYS A 21 -7.20 -2.15 1.28
CA LYS A 21 -6.47 -1.69 2.45
C LYS A 21 -5.01 -2.05 2.29
N PHE A 22 -4.13 -1.13 2.61
CA PHE A 22 -2.69 -1.31 2.47
C PHE A 22 -2.01 -1.06 3.81
N LEU A 23 -1.04 -1.92 4.11
CA LEU A 23 -0.18 -1.81 5.27
C LEU A 23 1.23 -1.47 4.83
N ALA A 24 1.74 -0.34 5.28
CA ALA A 24 3.13 0.05 5.11
C ALA A 24 3.92 -0.20 6.40
N THR A 25 5.09 -0.78 6.25
CA THR A 25 6.04 -1.09 7.32
C THR A 25 7.42 -0.58 6.95
N ARG A 26 8.31 -0.49 7.92
CA ARG A 26 9.70 -0.08 7.75
C ARG A 26 10.63 -1.24 8.03
N SER A 27 11.59 -1.48 7.15
CA SER A 27 12.67 -2.44 7.38
C SER A 27 13.77 -1.84 8.28
N PRO A 28 14.65 -2.65 8.87
CA PRO A 28 15.71 -2.18 9.78
C PRO A 28 16.66 -1.15 9.15
N ASP A 29 16.91 -1.28 7.86
CA ASP A 29 17.71 -0.35 7.06
C ASP A 29 16.95 0.94 6.69
N GLY A 30 15.72 1.10 7.20
CA GLY A 30 14.90 2.27 6.97
C GLY A 30 14.10 2.26 5.67
N ALA A 31 14.21 1.21 4.84
CA ALA A 31 13.48 1.15 3.60
C ALA A 31 11.97 0.86 3.81
N PRO A 32 11.08 1.54 3.08
CA PRO A 32 9.64 1.27 3.16
C PRO A 32 9.28 -0.08 2.51
N ASN A 33 8.19 -0.66 3.00
CA ASN A 33 7.55 -1.83 2.40
C ASN A 33 6.04 -1.63 2.47
N VAL A 34 5.32 -1.82 1.38
CA VAL A 34 3.87 -1.66 1.33
C VAL A 34 3.21 -2.84 0.64
N VAL A 35 2.18 -3.38 1.27
CA VAL A 35 1.46 -4.57 0.78
C VAL A 35 -0.05 -4.40 0.96
N PRO A 36 -0.86 -5.03 0.12
CA PRO A 36 -2.28 -5.15 0.39
C PRO A 36 -2.51 -5.92 1.69
N CYS A 37 -3.40 -5.43 2.53
CA CYS A 37 -3.82 -6.06 3.77
C CYS A 37 -5.35 -6.03 3.89
N ILE A 38 -6.02 -6.74 2.98
CA ILE A 38 -7.48 -6.72 2.86
C ILE A 38 -8.18 -7.27 4.10
N THR A 39 -7.49 -8.10 4.89
CA THR A 39 -8.00 -8.64 6.16
C THR A 39 -7.93 -7.66 7.32
N LEU A 40 -7.50 -6.40 7.09
CA LEU A 40 -7.47 -5.37 8.14
C LEU A 40 -8.89 -4.95 8.52
N LEU A 41 -9.26 -5.18 9.78
CA LEU A 41 -10.60 -4.95 10.34
C LEU A 41 -10.50 -4.20 11.67
N PRO A 42 -11.49 -3.35 12.04
CA PRO A 42 -11.54 -2.76 13.37
C PRO A 42 -11.83 -3.83 14.43
N ALA A 43 -11.18 -3.77 15.57
CA ALA A 43 -11.55 -4.57 16.72
C ALA A 43 -12.88 -4.07 17.31
N GLU A 44 -13.74 -4.99 17.79
CA GLU A 44 -15.06 -4.61 18.33
C GLU A 44 -14.99 -4.23 19.81
N ASP A 45 -14.03 -4.80 20.51
CA ASP A 45 -13.84 -4.71 21.95
C ASP A 45 -12.80 -3.66 22.38
N ALA A 46 -12.08 -3.08 21.41
CA ALA A 46 -11.01 -2.14 21.72
C ALA A 46 -11.04 -0.93 20.76
N PRO A 47 -11.31 0.29 21.24
CA PRO A 47 -11.30 1.50 20.43
C PRO A 47 -9.90 1.73 19.83
N ASP A 48 -9.87 2.34 18.64
CA ASP A 48 -8.65 2.64 17.89
C ASP A 48 -7.72 1.44 17.66
N THR A 49 -8.29 0.24 17.64
CA THR A 49 -7.55 -0.99 17.43
C THR A 49 -8.00 -1.66 16.12
N LEU A 50 -7.01 -2.03 15.32
CA LEU A 50 -7.21 -2.80 14.10
C LEU A 50 -6.57 -4.17 14.26
N THR A 51 -7.18 -5.18 13.64
CA THR A 51 -6.63 -6.53 13.56
C THR A 51 -6.49 -6.96 12.12
N PHE A 52 -5.49 -7.80 11.82
CA PHE A 52 -5.31 -8.38 10.49
C PHE A 52 -4.85 -9.83 10.58
N GLY A 53 -5.27 -10.65 9.63
CA GLY A 53 -4.82 -12.03 9.50
C GLY A 53 -3.42 -12.10 8.87
N ASN A 54 -2.49 -12.81 9.51
CA ASN A 54 -1.18 -13.07 8.94
C ASN A 54 -1.27 -14.14 7.85
N PHE A 55 -1.57 -13.67 6.64
CA PHE A 55 -1.63 -14.48 5.43
C PHE A 55 -0.75 -13.82 4.35
N LEU A 56 0.27 -14.50 3.88
CA LEU A 56 1.20 -14.05 2.84
C LEU A 56 2.08 -12.79 3.15
N LEU A 57 2.08 -12.29 4.38
CA LEU A 57 2.76 -11.04 4.79
C LEU A 57 4.21 -11.26 5.26
N ARG A 58 5.03 -12.00 4.53
CA ARG A 58 6.37 -12.44 5.00
C ARG A 58 7.32 -11.31 5.41
N LYS A 59 7.50 -10.30 4.54
CA LYS A 59 8.40 -9.17 4.83
C LYS A 59 7.85 -8.24 5.89
N SER A 60 6.55 -7.93 5.81
CA SER A 60 5.89 -7.06 6.78
C SER A 60 5.98 -7.62 8.20
N ILE A 61 5.85 -8.95 8.36
CA ILE A 61 5.99 -9.59 9.68
C ILE A 61 7.38 -9.36 10.26
N LYS A 62 8.44 -9.61 9.49
CA LYS A 62 9.82 -9.37 9.94
C LYS A 62 10.07 -7.90 10.29
N ASN A 63 9.49 -6.99 9.52
CA ASN A 63 9.59 -5.56 9.80
C ASN A 63 8.91 -5.20 11.11
N LEU A 64 7.68 -5.70 11.35
CA LEU A 64 6.89 -5.43 12.55
C LEU A 64 7.53 -5.95 13.85
N GLU A 65 8.30 -7.04 13.75
CA GLU A 65 9.07 -7.56 14.90
C GLU A 65 10.22 -6.62 15.30
N GLN A 66 10.70 -5.77 14.40
CA GLN A 66 11.85 -4.89 14.60
C GLN A 66 11.47 -3.42 14.73
N ASP A 67 10.49 -2.96 13.96
CA ASP A 67 9.95 -1.59 14.02
C ASP A 67 8.41 -1.67 14.03
N ARG A 68 7.81 -1.25 15.12
CA ARG A 68 6.36 -1.35 15.34
C ARG A 68 5.54 -0.29 14.62
N ARG A 69 6.19 0.74 14.05
CA ARG A 69 5.50 1.83 13.36
C ARG A 69 4.92 1.36 12.05
N VAL A 70 3.67 1.71 11.81
CA VAL A 70 2.94 1.37 10.59
C VAL A 70 2.26 2.58 9.97
N GLY A 71 2.16 2.54 8.65
CA GLY A 71 1.26 3.40 7.88
C GLY A 71 0.13 2.57 7.28
N ILE A 72 -1.06 3.13 7.23
CA ILE A 72 -2.24 2.45 6.73
C ILE A 72 -2.94 3.35 5.73
N LEU A 73 -3.32 2.79 4.58
CA LEU A 73 -4.21 3.43 3.62
C LEU A 73 -5.46 2.56 3.47
N VAL A 74 -6.61 3.20 3.61
CA VAL A 74 -7.92 2.63 3.27
C VAL A 74 -8.46 3.44 2.09
N ILE A 75 -8.89 2.78 1.01
CA ILE A 75 -9.45 3.46 -0.16
C ILE A 75 -10.67 2.70 -0.68
N THR A 76 -11.80 3.40 -0.85
CA THR A 76 -13.02 2.81 -1.39
C THR A 76 -13.01 2.76 -2.92
N THR A 77 -13.96 2.04 -3.51
CA THR A 77 -14.18 2.01 -4.96
C THR A 77 -14.59 3.37 -5.55
N ASP A 78 -15.13 4.24 -4.69
CA ASP A 78 -15.47 5.63 -5.05
C ASP A 78 -14.29 6.60 -4.88
N LEU A 79 -13.10 6.05 -4.59
CA LEU A 79 -11.85 6.79 -4.42
C LEU A 79 -11.86 7.79 -3.26
N GLN A 80 -12.71 7.56 -2.27
CA GLN A 80 -12.57 8.16 -0.95
C GLN A 80 -11.53 7.36 -0.16
N GLY A 81 -10.73 8.04 0.66
CA GLY A 81 -9.72 7.32 1.41
C GLY A 81 -9.22 8.06 2.64
N TRP A 82 -8.52 7.29 3.45
CA TRP A 82 -7.97 7.69 4.75
C TRP A 82 -6.55 7.20 4.89
N ILE A 83 -5.69 8.07 5.35
CA ILE A 83 -4.28 7.79 5.66
C ILE A 83 -4.13 7.84 7.17
N LEU A 84 -3.67 6.73 7.74
CA LEU A 84 -3.53 6.57 9.19
C LEU A 84 -2.09 6.18 9.54
N THR A 85 -1.68 6.53 10.74
CA THR A 85 -0.49 5.96 11.38
C THR A 85 -0.88 5.17 12.61
N GLY A 86 -0.06 4.20 12.97
CA GLY A 86 -0.30 3.35 14.13
C GLY A 86 0.93 2.61 14.57
N ASP A 87 0.78 1.88 15.67
CA ASP A 87 1.80 1.00 16.22
C ASP A 87 1.30 -0.43 16.24
N PHE A 88 2.09 -1.33 15.72
CA PHE A 88 1.90 -2.76 15.90
C PHE A 88 2.13 -3.13 17.37
N LEU A 89 1.20 -3.85 17.96
CA LEU A 89 1.28 -4.26 19.35
C LEU A 89 1.86 -5.67 19.47
N GLU A 90 1.21 -6.65 18.86
CA GLU A 90 1.54 -8.07 19.02
C GLU A 90 0.94 -8.94 17.93
N PHE A 91 1.38 -10.20 17.89
CA PHE A 91 0.72 -11.29 17.18
C PHE A 91 0.02 -12.22 18.16
N GLN A 92 -1.29 -12.41 18.01
CA GLN A 92 -2.06 -13.38 18.78
C GLN A 92 -2.21 -14.67 17.97
N ARG A 93 -1.90 -15.83 18.60
CA ARG A 93 -2.02 -17.15 17.97
C ARG A 93 -3.36 -17.82 18.20
N THR A 94 -4.07 -17.41 19.23
CA THR A 94 -5.39 -17.91 19.65
C THR A 94 -6.21 -16.75 20.18
N GLY A 95 -7.52 -16.94 20.29
CA GLY A 95 -8.44 -15.96 20.86
C GLY A 95 -9.32 -15.26 19.84
N PRO A 96 -10.17 -14.32 20.31
CA PRO A 96 -11.29 -13.79 19.51
C PRO A 96 -10.85 -13.11 18.23
N TYR A 97 -9.68 -12.47 18.18
CA TYR A 97 -9.18 -11.85 16.95
C TYR A 97 -8.78 -12.88 15.90
N VAL A 98 -8.18 -14.00 16.31
CA VAL A 98 -7.85 -15.11 15.40
C VAL A 98 -9.14 -15.75 14.88
N ASP A 99 -10.10 -16.04 15.76
CA ASP A 99 -11.36 -16.68 15.41
C ASP A 99 -12.16 -15.81 14.42
N ARG A 100 -12.18 -14.49 14.66
CA ARG A 100 -12.81 -13.54 13.75
C ARG A 100 -12.14 -13.48 12.37
N GLN A 101 -10.81 -13.48 12.34
CA GLN A 101 -10.08 -13.50 11.07
C GLN A 101 -10.31 -14.82 10.30
N MET A 102 -10.36 -15.95 11.01
CA MET A 102 -10.65 -17.27 10.41
C MET A 102 -12.07 -17.39 9.88
N SER A 103 -13.05 -16.71 10.49
CA SER A 103 -14.45 -16.70 10.04
C SER A 103 -14.70 -15.75 8.87
N SER A 104 -13.72 -14.94 8.47
CA SER A 104 -13.86 -14.01 7.36
C SER A 104 -14.16 -14.72 6.05
N SER A 105 -15.12 -14.21 5.29
CA SER A 105 -15.48 -14.70 3.95
C SER A 105 -14.29 -14.70 2.98
N LEU A 106 -13.34 -13.79 3.15
CA LEU A 106 -12.10 -13.71 2.36
C LEU A 106 -11.22 -14.96 2.50
N LEU A 107 -11.32 -15.68 3.63
CA LEU A 107 -10.54 -16.89 3.88
C LEU A 107 -11.28 -18.17 3.51
N ARG A 108 -12.58 -18.12 3.18
CA ARG A 108 -13.36 -19.31 2.77
C ARG A 108 -12.75 -20.06 1.58
N TYR A 109 -12.16 -19.32 0.65
CA TYR A 109 -11.51 -19.91 -0.53
C TYR A 109 -10.08 -20.42 -0.23
N ASN A 110 -9.53 -20.11 0.94
CA ASN A 110 -8.22 -20.52 1.40
C ASN A 110 -8.30 -21.44 2.65
N ALA A 111 -9.37 -22.22 2.76
CA ALA A 111 -9.66 -23.08 3.92
C ALA A 111 -8.51 -24.03 4.29
N TYR A 112 -7.64 -24.38 3.35
CA TYR A 112 -6.49 -25.27 3.59
C TYR A 112 -5.27 -24.60 4.20
N THR A 113 -5.16 -23.28 4.14
CA THR A 113 -3.96 -22.58 4.62
C THR A 113 -4.18 -21.81 5.92
N GLY A 114 -5.40 -21.34 6.20
CA GLY A 114 -5.73 -20.57 7.38
C GLY A 114 -4.82 -19.35 7.60
N ILE A 115 -5.00 -18.65 8.70
CA ILE A 115 -4.06 -17.66 9.19
C ILE A 115 -3.14 -18.29 10.25
N ARG A 116 -1.89 -17.84 10.32
CA ARG A 116 -0.92 -18.28 11.34
C ARG A 116 -1.16 -17.63 12.69
N ASN A 117 -1.60 -16.40 12.67
CA ASN A 117 -1.90 -15.54 13.81
C ASN A 117 -2.65 -14.29 13.35
N ALA A 118 -3.20 -13.55 14.30
CA ALA A 118 -3.76 -12.22 14.07
C ALA A 118 -2.77 -11.16 14.56
N GLY A 119 -2.46 -10.18 13.73
CA GLY A 119 -1.70 -9.00 14.13
C GLY A 119 -2.64 -7.95 14.70
N VAL A 120 -2.20 -7.24 15.75
CA VAL A 120 -2.95 -6.17 16.42
C VAL A 120 -2.20 -4.85 16.25
N ILE A 121 -2.92 -3.82 15.80
CA ILE A 121 -2.38 -2.47 15.58
C ILE A 121 -3.22 -1.48 16.38
N ARG A 122 -2.57 -0.59 17.14
CA ARG A 122 -3.20 0.59 17.72
C ARG A 122 -3.04 1.76 16.75
N VAL A 123 -4.16 2.32 16.30
CA VAL A 123 -4.17 3.55 15.51
C VAL A 123 -3.79 4.72 16.42
N ARG A 124 -2.89 5.56 15.94
CA ARG A 124 -2.43 6.75 16.65
C ARG A 124 -3.07 8.03 16.14
N SER A 125 -3.06 8.18 14.82
CA SER A 125 -3.57 9.40 14.21
C SER A 125 -4.14 9.17 12.82
N MET A 126 -5.04 10.06 12.44
CA MET A 126 -5.48 10.30 11.08
C MET A 126 -4.60 11.40 10.49
N GLU A 127 -3.85 11.05 9.43
CA GLU A 127 -2.94 12.00 8.79
C GLU A 127 -3.65 12.81 7.70
N ALA A 128 -4.53 12.18 6.94
CA ALA A 128 -5.31 12.82 5.90
C ALA A 128 -6.57 12.03 5.53
N THR A 129 -7.58 12.74 5.09
CA THR A 129 -8.72 12.22 4.34
C THR A 129 -8.70 12.80 2.95
N PHE A 130 -9.13 12.05 1.95
CA PHE A 130 -9.17 12.52 0.58
C PHE A 130 -10.33 11.91 -0.20
N ALA A 131 -10.71 12.59 -1.28
CA ALA A 131 -11.57 12.06 -2.32
C ALA A 131 -10.97 12.45 -3.67
N ILE A 132 -10.81 11.47 -4.57
CA ILE A 132 -10.24 11.71 -5.89
C ILE A 132 -11.36 11.68 -6.93
N PRO A 133 -11.69 12.81 -7.57
CA PRO A 133 -12.67 12.84 -8.63
C PRO A 133 -12.23 11.94 -9.81
N ARG A 134 -13.16 11.17 -10.36
CA ARG A 134 -12.85 10.24 -11.48
C ARG A 134 -12.23 10.93 -12.68
N LEU A 135 -12.62 12.17 -12.96
CA LEU A 135 -12.02 12.97 -14.03
C LEU A 135 -10.55 13.32 -13.75
N GLU A 136 -10.19 13.53 -12.49
CA GLU A 136 -8.80 13.76 -12.12
C GLU A 136 -7.94 12.52 -12.32
N VAL A 137 -8.49 11.33 -12.05
CA VAL A 137 -7.79 10.07 -12.34
C VAL A 137 -7.46 9.95 -13.82
N LEU A 138 -8.42 10.24 -14.71
CA LEU A 138 -8.21 10.21 -16.17
C LEU A 138 -7.16 11.23 -16.60
N ARG A 139 -7.27 12.46 -16.10
CA ARG A 139 -6.30 13.54 -16.38
C ARG A 139 -4.90 13.15 -15.93
N ASP A 140 -4.76 12.71 -14.69
CA ASP A 140 -3.47 12.40 -14.09
C ASP A 140 -2.83 11.17 -14.76
N PHE A 141 -3.64 10.18 -15.15
CA PHE A 141 -3.17 9.04 -15.94
C PHE A 141 -2.65 9.46 -17.32
N ALA A 142 -3.37 10.36 -18.02
CA ALA A 142 -2.93 10.89 -19.29
C ALA A 142 -1.64 11.73 -19.17
N LEU A 143 -1.54 12.57 -18.13
CA LEU A 143 -0.34 13.38 -17.87
C LEU A 143 0.87 12.53 -17.49
N ALA A 144 0.69 11.48 -16.69
CA ALA A 144 1.74 10.51 -16.41
C ALA A 144 2.19 9.79 -17.71
N ARG A 145 1.25 9.44 -18.60
CA ARG A 145 1.58 8.84 -19.90
C ARG A 145 2.39 9.76 -20.78
N LEU A 146 2.01 11.04 -20.87
CA LEU A 146 2.75 12.05 -21.61
C LEU A 146 4.16 12.25 -21.02
N SER A 147 4.29 12.26 -19.72
CA SER A 147 5.59 12.38 -19.04
C SER A 147 6.49 11.19 -19.38
N ALA A 148 5.95 9.97 -19.38
CA ALA A 148 6.67 8.76 -19.80
C ALA A 148 7.17 8.83 -21.24
N ILE A 149 6.32 9.27 -22.17
CA ILE A 149 6.66 9.41 -23.59
C ILE A 149 7.75 10.47 -23.80
N ARG A 150 7.76 11.53 -23.00
CA ARG A 150 8.79 12.58 -23.04
C ARG A 150 10.10 12.17 -22.35
N GLY A 151 10.24 10.93 -21.94
CA GLY A 151 11.45 10.41 -21.31
C GLY A 151 11.60 10.76 -19.83
N TRP A 152 10.57 11.30 -19.17
CA TRP A 152 10.62 11.57 -17.76
C TRP A 152 10.81 10.27 -16.95
N GLY A 153 11.76 10.29 -16.03
CA GLY A 153 12.11 9.11 -15.22
C GLY A 153 12.92 8.04 -15.97
N GLN A 154 13.31 8.28 -17.22
CA GLN A 154 14.23 7.40 -17.93
C GLN A 154 15.64 7.68 -17.42
N GLY A 155 16.18 6.76 -16.61
CA GLY A 155 17.57 6.73 -16.19
C GLY A 155 18.22 5.44 -16.67
N GLU A 156 19.53 5.46 -16.89
CA GLU A 156 20.30 4.26 -17.24
C GLU A 156 20.46 3.32 -16.03
N GLU A 157 20.37 3.88 -14.83
CA GLU A 157 20.45 3.12 -13.58
C GLU A 157 19.09 2.47 -13.23
N GLY A 158 19.14 1.24 -12.72
CA GLY A 158 17.96 0.54 -12.21
C GLY A 158 17.82 -0.87 -12.76
N VAL A 159 16.88 -1.60 -12.18
CA VAL A 159 16.58 -2.98 -12.57
C VAL A 159 15.47 -2.95 -13.63
N PRO A 160 15.60 -3.71 -14.73
CA PRO A 160 14.55 -3.82 -15.72
C PRO A 160 13.23 -4.33 -15.09
N VAL A 161 12.15 -3.60 -15.33
CA VAL A 161 10.81 -4.00 -14.88
C VAL A 161 10.29 -5.11 -15.79
N PRO A 162 10.06 -6.33 -15.28
CA PRO A 162 9.59 -7.46 -16.07
C PRO A 162 8.29 -7.15 -16.80
N LEU A 163 8.12 -7.70 -18.00
CA LEU A 163 6.96 -7.44 -18.85
C LEU A 163 5.61 -7.69 -18.16
N PRO A 164 5.41 -8.77 -17.37
CA PRO A 164 4.16 -8.97 -16.63
C PRO A 164 3.88 -7.80 -15.67
N VAL A 165 4.89 -7.35 -14.91
CA VAL A 165 4.76 -6.23 -13.97
C VAL A 165 4.41 -4.93 -14.70
N ARG A 166 5.09 -4.65 -15.82
CA ARG A 166 4.81 -3.47 -16.66
C ARG A 166 3.36 -3.47 -17.17
N ARG A 167 2.85 -4.64 -17.60
CA ARG A 167 1.46 -4.78 -18.05
C ARG A 167 0.47 -4.46 -16.93
N GLU A 168 0.72 -4.93 -15.73
CA GLU A 168 -0.15 -4.63 -14.60
C GLU A 168 -0.11 -3.14 -14.23
N PHE A 169 1.08 -2.54 -14.10
CA PHE A 169 1.19 -1.11 -13.83
C PHE A 169 0.61 -0.22 -14.94
N ALA A 170 0.54 -0.69 -16.17
CA ALA A 170 -0.08 0.03 -17.27
C ALA A 170 -1.62 0.04 -17.21
N LYS A 171 -2.26 -0.82 -16.41
CA LYS A 171 -3.71 -0.83 -16.25
C LYS A 171 -4.18 0.44 -15.51
N MET A 172 -5.18 1.12 -16.06
CA MET A 172 -5.80 2.26 -15.38
C MET A 172 -6.69 1.78 -14.22
N VAL A 173 -7.40 0.67 -14.41
CA VAL A 173 -8.30 0.08 -13.41
C VAL A 173 -7.51 -0.85 -12.50
N ALA A 174 -6.71 -0.25 -11.62
CA ALA A 174 -5.97 -0.95 -10.57
C ALA A 174 -5.64 0.04 -9.47
N VAL A 175 -5.66 -0.41 -8.22
CA VAL A 175 -5.26 0.43 -7.09
C VAL A 175 -3.74 0.40 -6.98
N LYS A 176 -3.12 1.56 -7.12
CA LYS A 176 -1.68 1.74 -6.98
C LYS A 176 -1.40 2.70 -5.86
N VAL A 177 -0.42 2.38 -5.06
CA VAL A 177 -0.04 3.14 -3.87
C VAL A 177 1.45 3.41 -3.85
N LEU A 178 1.84 4.49 -3.19
CA LEU A 178 3.23 4.88 -2.97
C LEU A 178 3.47 5.03 -1.48
N ALA A 179 4.58 4.49 -0.98
CA ALA A 179 4.95 4.57 0.42
C ALA A 179 6.40 5.00 0.59
N TRP A 180 6.65 5.75 1.66
CA TRP A 180 7.98 6.14 2.13
C TRP A 180 7.99 6.24 3.65
N VAL A 181 9.13 6.53 4.23
CA VAL A 181 9.25 6.80 5.67
C VAL A 181 9.32 8.30 5.91
N SER A 182 8.42 8.83 6.73
CA SER A 182 8.39 10.24 7.11
C SER A 182 9.58 10.63 8.00
N PRO A 183 9.87 11.92 8.20
CA PRO A 183 10.89 12.39 9.15
C PRO A 183 10.65 11.92 10.59
N THR A 184 9.39 11.65 10.98
CA THR A 184 9.04 11.12 12.30
C THR A 184 9.32 9.61 12.42
N GLY A 185 9.71 8.98 11.29
CA GLY A 185 10.00 7.55 11.22
C GLY A 185 8.78 6.66 10.98
N TYR A 186 7.57 7.22 10.90
CA TYR A 186 6.38 6.47 10.51
C TYR A 186 6.34 6.26 9.00
N PRO A 187 6.01 5.06 8.53
CA PRO A 187 5.66 4.84 7.13
C PRO A 187 4.42 5.66 6.76
N VAL A 188 4.48 6.32 5.61
CA VAL A 188 3.35 7.02 4.99
C VAL A 188 2.98 6.26 3.73
N VAL A 189 1.69 6.08 3.48
CA VAL A 189 1.20 5.44 2.25
C VAL A 189 0.08 6.27 1.65
N VAL A 190 0.21 6.59 0.37
CA VAL A 190 -0.74 7.44 -0.37
C VAL A 190 -1.21 6.74 -1.65
N PRO A 191 -2.38 7.10 -2.19
CA PRO A 191 -2.78 6.64 -3.51
C PRO A 191 -1.85 7.20 -4.58
N ALA A 192 -1.50 6.36 -5.56
CA ALA A 192 -0.71 6.72 -6.73
C ALA A 192 -1.36 6.11 -7.99
N ILE A 193 -2.66 6.35 -8.16
CA ILE A 193 -3.52 5.67 -9.15
C ILE A 193 -3.00 5.85 -10.58
N SER A 194 -2.44 7.02 -10.88
CA SER A 194 -1.87 7.34 -12.20
C SER A 194 -0.55 6.64 -12.53
N MET A 195 0.05 5.92 -11.55
CA MET A 195 1.36 5.30 -11.73
C MET A 195 1.35 4.28 -12.86
N GLN A 196 2.37 4.35 -13.73
CA GLN A 196 2.52 3.50 -14.89
C GLN A 196 3.99 3.39 -15.32
N PRO A 197 4.34 2.46 -16.23
CA PRO A 197 5.71 2.34 -16.71
C PRO A 197 6.20 3.62 -17.38
N GLY A 198 7.35 4.14 -16.93
CA GLY A 198 8.03 5.32 -17.50
C GLY A 198 9.08 4.95 -18.54
N GLY A 199 9.66 3.77 -18.42
CA GLY A 199 10.68 3.22 -19.30
C GLY A 199 10.91 1.76 -18.96
N ASN A 200 12.13 1.27 -19.22
CA ASN A 200 12.49 -0.11 -18.89
C ASN A 200 12.75 -0.30 -17.40
N THR A 201 13.27 0.72 -16.71
CA THR A 201 13.76 0.67 -15.34
C THR A 201 13.00 1.62 -14.40
N SER A 202 11.91 2.22 -14.85
CA SER A 202 11.20 3.23 -14.07
C SER A 202 9.68 3.11 -14.12
N LEU A 203 9.05 3.63 -13.06
CA LEU A 203 7.63 3.88 -12.97
C LEU A 203 7.40 5.38 -12.78
N VAL A 204 6.44 5.95 -13.47
CA VAL A 204 6.10 7.37 -13.38
C VAL A 204 4.67 7.56 -12.91
N CYS A 205 4.41 8.63 -12.17
CA CYS A 205 3.06 9.02 -11.79
C CYS A 205 2.90 10.54 -11.90
N TRP A 206 1.65 10.96 -12.00
CA TRP A 206 1.25 12.35 -11.83
C TRP A 206 0.41 12.44 -10.58
N ASN A 207 0.81 13.27 -9.63
CA ASN A 207 0.10 13.39 -8.35
C ASN A 207 -0.64 14.72 -8.32
N GLY A 208 -1.88 14.68 -8.79
CA GLY A 208 -2.74 15.83 -8.92
C GLY A 208 -3.65 16.11 -7.72
N THR A 209 -3.75 15.18 -6.78
CA THR A 209 -4.65 15.31 -5.63
C THR A 209 -4.11 16.30 -4.61
N PRO A 210 -4.78 17.46 -4.40
CA PRO A 210 -4.34 18.45 -3.43
C PRO A 210 -4.33 17.90 -2.00
N GLY A 211 -3.38 18.37 -1.18
CA GLY A 211 -3.32 18.04 0.25
C GLY A 211 -2.71 16.67 0.59
N LEU A 212 -2.42 15.83 -0.41
CA LEU A 212 -1.70 14.60 -0.13
C LEU A 212 -0.20 14.85 0.01
N PRO A 213 0.45 14.24 1.01
CA PRO A 213 1.89 14.35 1.17
C PRO A 213 2.65 13.65 0.04
N HIS A 214 3.88 14.08 -0.20
CA HIS A 214 4.77 13.52 -1.21
C HIS A 214 6.11 13.13 -0.60
N PRO A 215 6.77 12.07 -1.11
CA PRO A 215 8.12 11.77 -0.70
C PRO A 215 9.07 12.88 -1.13
N PRO A 216 10.07 13.22 -0.31
CA PRO A 216 11.11 14.17 -0.73
C PRO A 216 11.96 13.57 -1.86
N PRO A 217 12.50 14.40 -2.76
CA PRO A 217 13.43 13.94 -3.79
C PRO A 217 14.59 13.14 -3.17
N GLY A 218 14.98 12.04 -3.82
CA GLY A 218 16.02 11.13 -3.31
C GLY A 218 15.54 10.12 -2.26
N ALA A 219 14.30 10.21 -1.80
CA ALA A 219 13.79 9.27 -0.81
C ALA A 219 13.74 7.83 -1.35
N SER A 220 14.02 6.88 -0.47
CA SER A 220 13.69 5.46 -0.71
C SER A 220 12.17 5.29 -0.66
N VAL A 221 11.60 4.70 -1.69
CA VAL A 221 10.15 4.50 -1.82
C VAL A 221 9.81 3.06 -2.16
N ALA A 222 8.59 2.66 -1.81
CA ALA A 222 7.96 1.42 -2.27
C ALA A 222 6.62 1.74 -2.90
N THR A 223 6.30 1.10 -4.00
CA THR A 223 4.98 1.15 -4.63
C THR A 223 4.39 -0.24 -4.70
N ASN A 224 3.08 -0.34 -4.59
CA ASN A 224 2.36 -1.59 -4.79
C ASN A 224 1.20 -1.38 -5.75
N ILE A 225 0.92 -2.39 -6.55
CA ILE A 225 -0.29 -2.48 -7.37
C ILE A 225 -1.15 -3.64 -6.87
N LEU A 226 -2.45 -3.40 -6.78
CA LEU A 226 -3.47 -4.41 -6.55
C LEU A 226 -4.53 -4.30 -7.66
N THR A 227 -4.68 -5.37 -8.43
CA THR A 227 -5.71 -5.45 -9.47
C THR A 227 -7.00 -6.09 -8.95
N LEU A 228 -8.08 -5.98 -9.72
CA LEU A 228 -9.34 -6.67 -9.41
C LEU A 228 -9.21 -8.20 -9.44
N ASP A 229 -8.26 -8.73 -10.20
CA ASP A 229 -7.94 -10.16 -10.25
C ASP A 229 -7.03 -10.61 -9.09
N ALA A 230 -6.90 -9.77 -8.06
CA ALA A 230 -6.03 -9.97 -6.89
C ALA A 230 -4.53 -10.17 -7.23
N VAL A 231 -4.09 -9.73 -8.40
CA VAL A 231 -2.67 -9.71 -8.75
C VAL A 231 -2.01 -8.53 -8.03
N SER A 232 -0.91 -8.80 -7.36
CA SER A 232 -0.13 -7.78 -6.66
C SER A 232 1.35 -7.89 -6.98
N TYR A 233 1.97 -6.73 -7.24
CA TYR A 233 3.42 -6.57 -7.35
C TYR A 233 3.87 -5.36 -6.53
N GLN A 234 5.06 -5.47 -5.97
CA GLN A 234 5.71 -4.36 -5.31
C GLN A 234 6.99 -4.00 -6.05
N ALA A 235 7.22 -2.71 -6.27
CA ALA A 235 8.52 -2.20 -6.71
C ALA A 235 9.08 -1.26 -5.65
N LYS A 236 10.40 -1.28 -5.47
CA LYS A 236 11.15 -0.37 -4.60
C LYS A 236 12.21 0.37 -5.39
N GLY A 237 12.52 1.56 -4.97
CA GLY A 237 13.52 2.37 -5.66
C GLY A 237 13.71 3.75 -5.05
N THR A 238 14.31 4.62 -5.83
CA THR A 238 14.59 6.01 -5.45
C THR A 238 13.59 6.94 -6.13
N TRP A 239 13.04 7.87 -5.38
CA TRP A 239 12.07 8.85 -5.85
C TRP A 239 12.75 10.07 -6.46
N SER A 240 12.24 10.49 -7.59
CA SER A 240 12.52 11.81 -8.19
C SER A 240 11.21 12.53 -8.46
N ALA A 241 11.21 13.87 -8.33
CA ALA A 241 10.02 14.68 -8.57
C ALA A 241 10.37 15.96 -9.32
N SER A 242 9.43 16.42 -10.16
CA SER A 242 9.45 17.73 -10.80
C SER A 242 8.01 18.26 -10.86
N GLY A 243 7.71 19.24 -10.01
CA GLY A 243 6.35 19.71 -9.81
C GLY A 243 5.44 18.57 -9.32
N ARG A 244 4.38 18.28 -10.08
CA ARG A 244 3.45 17.16 -9.80
C ARG A 244 3.84 15.83 -10.44
N ALA A 245 4.82 15.82 -11.32
CA ALA A 245 5.35 14.60 -11.89
C ALA A 245 6.32 13.93 -10.92
N GLY A 246 6.18 12.63 -10.76
CA GLY A 246 7.07 11.82 -9.94
C GLY A 246 7.52 10.57 -10.69
N ALA A 247 8.72 10.10 -10.40
CA ALA A 247 9.25 8.86 -10.94
C ALA A 247 9.97 8.05 -9.87
N ILE A 248 9.84 6.73 -9.98
CA ILE A 248 10.60 5.77 -9.22
C ILE A 248 11.63 5.14 -10.14
N GLN A 249 12.92 5.33 -9.85
CA GLN A 249 13.97 4.53 -10.43
C GLN A 249 14.00 3.19 -9.70
N VAL A 250 13.55 2.14 -10.38
CA VAL A 250 13.32 0.82 -9.77
C VAL A 250 14.64 0.13 -9.48
N ARG A 251 14.78 -0.40 -8.28
CA ARG A 251 15.94 -1.16 -7.80
C ARG A 251 15.62 -2.61 -7.42
N GLU A 252 14.34 -2.87 -7.08
CA GLU A 252 13.88 -4.19 -6.66
C GLU A 252 12.42 -4.37 -7.03
N ILE A 253 12.03 -5.59 -7.40
CA ILE A 253 10.65 -5.97 -7.70
C ILE A 253 10.32 -7.28 -7.00
N TYR A 254 9.11 -7.35 -6.45
CA TYR A 254 8.61 -8.48 -5.69
C TYR A 254 7.22 -8.89 -6.16
N ALA A 255 6.99 -10.22 -6.23
CA ALA A 255 5.65 -10.75 -6.41
C ALA A 255 4.87 -10.72 -5.10
N GLY A 256 3.62 -10.23 -5.13
CA GLY A 256 2.73 -10.20 -3.96
C GLY A 256 1.90 -11.47 -3.78
N GLY A 257 1.85 -12.34 -4.80
CA GLY A 257 1.01 -13.53 -4.83
C GLY A 257 1.78 -14.85 -4.98
N PRO A 258 1.05 -15.98 -4.96
CA PRO A 258 1.63 -17.30 -5.24
C PRO A 258 2.36 -17.34 -6.59
N PRO A 259 3.35 -18.26 -6.79
CA PRO A 259 3.78 -19.29 -5.83
C PRO A 259 4.75 -18.80 -4.76
N LEU A 260 5.33 -17.61 -4.89
CA LEU A 260 6.38 -17.07 -4.00
C LEU A 260 6.00 -15.65 -3.50
N PRO A 261 4.97 -15.51 -2.65
CA PRO A 261 4.60 -14.20 -2.13
C PRO A 261 5.76 -13.56 -1.37
N GLY A 262 6.08 -12.31 -1.72
CA GLY A 262 7.24 -11.58 -1.20
C GLY A 262 8.59 -12.06 -1.76
N GLY A 263 8.61 -12.93 -2.77
CA GLY A 263 9.82 -13.32 -3.51
C GLY A 263 10.28 -12.19 -4.42
N ARG A 264 11.60 -11.90 -4.40
CA ARG A 264 12.23 -10.97 -5.34
C ARG A 264 12.25 -11.59 -6.73
N ILE A 265 11.85 -10.85 -7.74
CA ILE A 265 11.79 -11.28 -9.15
C ILE A 265 12.67 -10.43 -10.06
N ALA A 266 13.14 -9.29 -9.56
CA ALA A 266 14.17 -8.46 -10.19
C ALA A 266 14.83 -7.52 -9.16
#